data_7023e6e533645d1b3b03813bbbd77363
#
_entry.id   7023e6e533645d1b3b03813bbbd77363
#
_cell.length_a   1.000
_cell.length_b   1.000
_cell.length_c   1.000
_cell.angle_alpha   90.00
_cell.angle_beta   90.00
_cell.angle_gamma   90.00
#
_symmetry.space_group_name_H-M   'P 1'
#
loop_
_entity.id
_entity.type
_entity.pdbx_description
1 polymer ?
#
loop_
_entity_poly.entity_id
_entity_poly.type
_entity_poly.pdbx_seq_one_letter_code
_entity_poly.pdbx_strand_id
1 'polypeptide(L)'
;MHFEPCPAANDLDQAVSVFVELRPRLFGIAYRVLGSAVEAEDVLQEVWLRWQRTDRSAVVSPAGFLATTTTRLAINVAQSARVRRETYIGPWLPEPVDTSVDPEVGAQRAEAVELALLLVLEKLGPTERAAYVLREAFDYGYPEIAGILQLSVVNVRKIVSRARGHLLAERRDTVDRAEHRRLVEAFVSAARTGDVTSLEALLTPDAISLSDGNGVRGAARVPVLGRTRVANLAMGRPNFWRDADPRRVEANGRTGVMLHRDGTPATLLAIAASSDGIHTLMWVWNPGKIATFLDSRLRRA
;
A
#
# COMPACT_ATOMS: atom_id res chain seq x y z
N MET A 1 -0.13 -53.79 5.21
CA MET A 1 -1.09 -52.99 4.45
C MET A 1 -0.45 -51.65 4.16
N HIS A 2 0.06 -51.45 2.96
CA HIS A 2 0.50 -50.14 2.49
C HIS A 2 -0.75 -49.37 2.09
N PHE A 3 -1.04 -48.27 2.83
CA PHE A 3 -2.00 -47.26 2.36
C PHE A 3 -1.33 -46.51 1.19
N GLU A 4 -1.69 -46.82 -0.03
CA GLU A 4 -1.42 -45.89 -1.13
C GLU A 4 -2.25 -44.60 -0.91
N PRO A 5 -1.62 -43.41 -0.90
CA PRO A 5 -2.37 -42.17 -0.77
C PRO A 5 -3.34 -42.03 -1.95
N CYS A 6 -4.57 -41.66 -1.66
CA CYS A 6 -5.60 -41.41 -2.65
C CYS A 6 -5.11 -40.37 -3.67
N PRO A 7 -5.16 -40.63 -5.00
CA PRO A 7 -4.63 -39.71 -6.03
C PRO A 7 -5.21 -38.27 -5.93
N ALA A 8 -6.44 -38.12 -5.43
CA ALA A 8 -7.05 -36.80 -5.20
C ALA A 8 -6.41 -36.00 -4.05
N ALA A 9 -5.87 -36.67 -3.01
CA ALA A 9 -5.18 -36.00 -1.91
C ALA A 9 -3.83 -35.42 -2.37
N ASN A 10 -3.06 -36.19 -3.15
CA ASN A 10 -1.76 -35.76 -3.67
C ASN A 10 -1.89 -34.56 -4.62
N ASP A 11 -2.96 -34.47 -5.39
CA ASP A 11 -3.24 -33.35 -6.30
C ASP A 11 -3.62 -32.07 -5.52
N LEU A 12 -4.36 -32.19 -4.42
CA LEU A 12 -4.70 -31.04 -3.57
C LEU A 12 -3.46 -30.51 -2.83
N ASP A 13 -2.62 -31.40 -2.28
CA ASP A 13 -1.39 -31.02 -1.60
C ASP A 13 -0.43 -30.28 -2.54
N GLN A 14 -0.33 -30.74 -3.79
CA GLN A 14 0.44 -30.03 -4.82
C GLN A 14 -0.17 -28.66 -5.14
N ALA A 15 -1.49 -28.56 -5.23
CA ALA A 15 -2.17 -27.29 -5.46
C ALA A 15 -1.92 -26.29 -4.32
N VAL A 16 -1.95 -26.74 -3.07
CA VAL A 16 -1.64 -25.95 -1.87
C VAL A 16 -0.20 -25.46 -1.95
N SER A 17 0.76 -26.36 -2.21
CA SER A 17 2.18 -26.01 -2.27
C SER A 17 2.45 -24.91 -3.30
N VAL A 18 1.95 -25.06 -4.53
CA VAL A 18 2.08 -24.06 -5.59
C VAL A 18 1.46 -22.71 -5.20
N PHE A 19 0.27 -22.74 -4.59
CA PHE A 19 -0.38 -21.49 -4.20
C PHE A 19 0.35 -20.79 -3.07
N VAL A 20 0.82 -21.52 -2.06
CA VAL A 20 1.56 -20.96 -0.91
C VAL A 20 2.87 -20.33 -1.38
N GLU A 21 3.61 -20.98 -2.27
CA GLU A 21 4.84 -20.43 -2.86
C GLU A 21 4.59 -19.12 -3.61
N LEU A 22 3.52 -19.04 -4.39
CA LEU A 22 3.21 -17.87 -5.22
C LEU A 22 2.44 -16.79 -4.46
N ARG A 23 1.84 -17.11 -3.31
CA ARG A 23 0.97 -16.20 -2.54
C ARG A 23 1.58 -14.83 -2.26
N PRO A 24 2.86 -14.68 -1.86
CA PRO A 24 3.46 -13.36 -1.65
C PRO A 24 3.44 -12.50 -2.91
N ARG A 25 3.80 -13.07 -4.06
CA ARG A 25 3.78 -12.38 -5.36
C ARG A 25 2.36 -11.98 -5.77
N LEU A 26 1.39 -12.88 -5.60
CA LEU A 26 -0.02 -12.62 -5.90
C LEU A 26 -0.58 -11.50 -5.00
N PHE A 27 -0.26 -11.54 -3.70
CA PHE A 27 -0.62 -10.47 -2.77
C PHE A 27 0.00 -9.14 -3.21
N GLY A 28 1.27 -9.13 -3.58
CA GLY A 28 1.96 -7.94 -4.07
C GLY A 28 1.28 -7.31 -5.29
N ILE A 29 0.80 -8.14 -6.24
CA ILE A 29 0.03 -7.68 -7.41
C ILE A 29 -1.30 -7.06 -6.96
N ALA A 30 -2.09 -7.81 -6.18
CA ALA A 30 -3.41 -7.36 -5.73
C ALA A 30 -3.32 -6.07 -4.90
N TYR A 31 -2.41 -6.02 -3.92
CA TYR A 31 -2.24 -4.87 -3.03
C TYR A 31 -1.83 -3.60 -3.78
N ARG A 32 -0.91 -3.70 -4.76
CA ARG A 32 -0.51 -2.53 -5.57
C ARG A 32 -1.64 -2.03 -6.48
N VAL A 33 -2.50 -2.93 -6.94
CA VAL A 33 -3.67 -2.56 -7.76
C VAL A 33 -4.78 -1.97 -6.91
N LEU A 34 -5.01 -2.47 -5.69
CA LEU A 34 -6.15 -2.11 -4.84
C LEU A 34 -5.84 -0.99 -3.85
N GLY A 35 -4.60 -0.91 -3.36
CA GLY A 35 -4.23 -0.02 -2.25
C GLY A 35 -4.86 -0.42 -0.92
N SER A 36 -5.51 -1.58 -0.83
CA SER A 36 -6.16 -2.13 0.35
C SER A 36 -5.62 -3.52 0.62
N ALA A 37 -5.09 -3.74 1.82
CA ALA A 37 -4.60 -5.05 2.25
C ALA A 37 -5.74 -6.04 2.46
N VAL A 38 -6.88 -5.57 3.00
CA VAL A 38 -8.08 -6.38 3.19
C VAL A 38 -8.62 -6.87 1.85
N GLU A 39 -8.86 -5.95 0.91
CA GLU A 39 -9.36 -6.32 -0.42
C GLU A 39 -8.37 -7.23 -1.18
N ALA A 40 -7.06 -7.06 -0.98
CA ALA A 40 -6.05 -7.95 -1.57
C ALA A 40 -6.14 -9.37 -1.00
N GLU A 41 -6.34 -9.53 0.31
CA GLU A 41 -6.55 -10.85 0.92
C GLU A 41 -7.86 -11.50 0.44
N ASP A 42 -8.93 -10.74 0.31
CA ASP A 42 -10.22 -11.23 -0.23
C ASP A 42 -10.05 -11.73 -1.67
N VAL A 43 -9.31 -10.99 -2.50
CA VAL A 43 -8.96 -11.42 -3.86
C VAL A 43 -8.17 -12.72 -3.83
N LEU A 44 -7.20 -12.88 -2.94
CA LEU A 44 -6.41 -14.11 -2.84
C LEU A 44 -7.26 -15.31 -2.40
N GLN A 45 -8.21 -15.12 -1.50
CA GLN A 45 -9.16 -16.17 -1.12
C GLN A 45 -10.00 -16.62 -2.31
N GLU A 46 -10.52 -15.70 -3.12
CA GLU A 46 -11.28 -16.03 -4.32
C GLU A 46 -10.39 -16.72 -5.38
N VAL A 47 -9.13 -16.29 -5.53
CA VAL A 47 -8.14 -16.96 -6.42
C VAL A 47 -7.90 -18.40 -5.97
N TRP A 48 -7.73 -18.63 -4.66
CA TRP A 48 -7.57 -19.96 -4.10
C TRP A 48 -8.77 -20.85 -4.36
N LEU A 49 -9.99 -20.38 -4.15
CA LEU A 49 -11.22 -21.12 -4.41
C LEU A 49 -11.35 -21.51 -5.90
N ARG A 50 -10.96 -20.61 -6.80
CA ARG A 50 -10.92 -20.90 -8.24
C ARG A 50 -9.87 -21.91 -8.59
N TRP A 51 -8.66 -21.78 -8.01
CA TRP A 51 -7.56 -22.72 -8.23
C TRP A 51 -7.91 -24.15 -7.80
N GLN A 52 -8.58 -24.29 -6.64
CA GLN A 52 -9.07 -25.59 -6.18
C GLN A 52 -10.05 -26.27 -7.15
N ARG A 53 -10.88 -25.49 -7.84
CA ARG A 53 -11.91 -26.00 -8.77
C ARG A 53 -11.42 -26.18 -10.21
N THR A 54 -10.21 -25.69 -10.51
CA THR A 54 -9.65 -25.74 -11.86
C THR A 54 -9.09 -27.13 -12.16
N ASP A 55 -9.37 -27.63 -13.35
CA ASP A 55 -8.65 -28.80 -13.88
C ASP A 55 -7.19 -28.40 -14.17
N ARG A 56 -6.31 -28.75 -13.24
CA ARG A 56 -4.89 -28.38 -13.28
C ARG A 56 -4.12 -29.08 -14.38
N SER A 57 -4.62 -30.23 -14.87
CA SER A 57 -3.99 -30.93 -15.98
C SER A 57 -4.02 -30.13 -17.28
N ALA A 58 -5.02 -29.26 -17.44
CA ALA A 58 -5.15 -28.36 -18.58
C ALA A 58 -4.37 -27.04 -18.43
N VAL A 59 -3.76 -26.77 -17.24
CA VAL A 59 -3.05 -25.51 -16.96
C VAL A 59 -1.58 -25.64 -17.34
N VAL A 60 -1.18 -24.98 -18.41
CA VAL A 60 0.21 -24.96 -18.90
C VAL A 60 1.17 -24.29 -17.92
N SER A 61 0.74 -23.20 -17.29
CA SER A 61 1.54 -22.42 -16.33
C SER A 61 0.70 -22.05 -15.11
N PRO A 62 0.86 -22.74 -13.98
CA PRO A 62 0.19 -22.39 -12.72
C PRO A 62 0.43 -20.95 -12.30
N ALA A 63 1.67 -20.47 -12.37
CA ALA A 63 2.03 -19.09 -12.03
C ALA A 63 1.32 -18.07 -12.94
N GLY A 64 1.30 -18.32 -14.25
CA GLY A 64 0.61 -17.47 -15.23
C GLY A 64 -0.91 -17.46 -15.02
N PHE A 65 -1.51 -18.62 -14.74
CA PHE A 65 -2.95 -18.74 -14.43
C PHE A 65 -3.32 -17.96 -13.16
N LEU A 66 -2.59 -18.17 -12.07
CA LEU A 66 -2.83 -17.52 -10.79
C LEU A 66 -2.63 -16.00 -10.88
N ALA A 67 -1.56 -15.53 -11.53
CA ALA A 67 -1.31 -14.10 -11.74
C ALA A 67 -2.40 -13.45 -12.61
N THR A 68 -2.85 -14.11 -13.67
CA THR A 68 -3.94 -13.64 -14.52
C THR A 68 -5.24 -13.51 -13.74
N THR A 69 -5.60 -14.55 -12.98
CA THR A 69 -6.81 -14.58 -12.16
C THR A 69 -6.77 -13.48 -11.11
N THR A 70 -5.65 -13.35 -10.38
CA THR A 70 -5.44 -12.30 -9.38
C THR A 70 -5.59 -10.91 -9.98
N THR A 71 -4.91 -10.64 -11.10
CA THR A 71 -4.94 -9.32 -11.74
C THR A 71 -6.35 -8.93 -12.19
N ARG A 72 -7.06 -9.85 -12.83
CA ARG A 72 -8.43 -9.59 -13.33
C ARG A 72 -9.41 -9.34 -12.18
N LEU A 73 -9.33 -10.14 -11.11
CA LEU A 73 -10.14 -9.92 -9.91
C LEU A 73 -9.81 -8.58 -9.26
N ALA A 74 -8.53 -8.25 -9.10
CA ALA A 74 -8.11 -6.98 -8.53
C ALA A 74 -8.61 -5.78 -9.36
N ILE A 75 -8.58 -5.85 -10.70
CA ILE A 75 -9.15 -4.80 -11.56
C ILE A 75 -10.65 -4.64 -11.32
N ASN A 76 -11.41 -5.73 -11.25
CA ASN A 76 -12.86 -5.68 -11.01
C ASN A 76 -13.19 -5.07 -9.64
N VAL A 77 -12.45 -5.47 -8.59
CA VAL A 77 -12.61 -4.89 -7.26
C VAL A 77 -12.23 -3.41 -7.25
N ALA A 78 -11.12 -3.02 -7.91
CA ALA A 78 -10.69 -1.63 -8.01
C ALA A 78 -11.72 -0.73 -8.73
N GLN A 79 -12.39 -1.23 -9.77
CA GLN A 79 -13.47 -0.53 -10.44
C GLN A 79 -14.64 -0.26 -9.51
N SER A 80 -15.08 -1.27 -8.75
CA SER A 80 -16.14 -1.13 -7.75
C SER A 80 -15.73 -0.24 -6.57
N ALA A 81 -14.49 -0.34 -6.11
CA ALA A 81 -13.95 0.48 -5.03
C ALA A 81 -13.89 1.96 -5.42
N ARG A 82 -13.59 2.29 -6.68
CA ARG A 82 -13.57 3.67 -7.16
C ARG A 82 -14.93 4.35 -6.97
N VAL A 83 -16.02 3.67 -7.30
CA VAL A 83 -17.39 4.17 -7.08
C VAL A 83 -17.67 4.37 -5.58
N ARG A 84 -17.27 3.42 -4.72
CA ARG A 84 -17.43 3.56 -3.27
C ARG A 84 -16.63 4.73 -2.69
N ARG A 85 -15.45 5.03 -3.25
CA ARG A 85 -14.59 6.16 -2.82
C ARG A 85 -15.15 7.53 -3.19
N GLU A 86 -16.07 7.64 -4.15
CA GLU A 86 -16.77 8.89 -4.48
C GLU A 86 -17.63 9.39 -3.31
N THR A 87 -18.10 8.49 -2.44
CA THR A 87 -18.88 8.82 -1.23
C THR A 87 -18.03 8.90 0.04
N TYR A 88 -16.70 8.71 -0.07
CA TYR A 88 -15.79 8.73 1.06
C TYR A 88 -15.58 10.14 1.61
N ILE A 89 -15.64 10.29 2.93
CA ILE A 89 -15.53 11.60 3.57
C ILE A 89 -14.05 11.96 3.78
N GLY A 90 -13.56 12.86 2.94
CA GLY A 90 -12.17 13.34 2.97
C GLY A 90 -11.22 12.53 2.07
N PRO A 91 -9.91 12.80 2.15
CA PRO A 91 -8.90 12.06 1.39
C PRO A 91 -8.90 10.58 1.76
N TRP A 92 -8.95 9.71 0.77
CA TRP A 92 -8.69 8.28 0.97
C TRP A 92 -7.20 8.02 0.79
N LEU A 93 -6.58 7.34 1.74
CA LEU A 93 -5.21 6.88 1.65
C LEU A 93 -5.17 5.35 1.46
N PRO A 94 -4.17 4.79 0.78
CA PRO A 94 -3.95 3.35 0.79
C PRO A 94 -3.80 2.82 2.22
N GLU A 95 -4.21 1.57 2.43
CA GLU A 95 -4.07 0.92 3.73
C GLU A 95 -2.60 0.62 4.01
N PRO A 96 -2.04 1.11 5.13
CA PRO A 96 -0.68 0.78 5.51
C PRO A 96 -0.58 -0.70 5.93
N VAL A 97 0.57 -1.31 5.63
CA VAL A 97 0.92 -2.66 6.11
C VAL A 97 2.16 -2.60 6.99
N ASP A 98 2.15 -3.35 8.09
CA ASP A 98 3.32 -3.48 8.97
C ASP A 98 4.39 -4.32 8.27
N THR A 99 5.59 -3.79 8.17
CA THR A 99 6.76 -4.42 7.57
C THR A 99 7.89 -4.65 8.58
N SER A 100 7.62 -4.51 9.89
CA SER A 100 8.62 -4.62 10.96
C SER A 100 9.07 -6.06 11.25
N VAL A 101 8.30 -7.07 10.82
CA VAL A 101 8.52 -8.47 11.17
C VAL A 101 9.11 -9.22 9.97
N ASP A 102 10.27 -9.81 10.21
CA ASP A 102 11.04 -10.73 9.39
C ASP A 102 11.67 -10.17 8.09
N PRO A 103 13.02 -10.06 8.05
CA PRO A 103 13.77 -9.67 6.85
C PRO A 103 13.58 -10.63 5.67
N GLU A 104 13.30 -11.93 5.87
CA GLU A 104 13.08 -12.89 4.78
C GLU A 104 11.65 -12.80 4.21
N VAL A 105 10.65 -12.69 5.06
CA VAL A 105 9.27 -12.36 4.63
C VAL A 105 9.16 -10.88 4.28
N GLY A 106 9.94 -10.02 4.95
CA GLY A 106 10.13 -8.62 4.61
C GLY A 106 10.83 -8.43 3.27
N ALA A 107 11.75 -9.30 2.84
CA ALA A 107 12.36 -9.21 1.51
C ALA A 107 11.36 -9.59 0.40
N GLN A 108 10.50 -10.57 0.59
CA GLN A 108 9.36 -10.84 -0.31
C GLN A 108 8.28 -9.76 -0.25
N ARG A 109 8.19 -8.99 0.86
CA ARG A 109 7.38 -7.78 1.07
C ARG A 109 8.21 -6.49 1.04
N ALA A 110 9.53 -6.55 0.94
CA ALA A 110 10.43 -5.41 0.65
C ALA A 110 10.20 -4.84 -0.75
N GLU A 111 9.43 -5.53 -1.57
CA GLU A 111 8.60 -4.94 -2.59
C GLU A 111 7.39 -4.18 -1.98
N ALA A 112 7.28 -4.01 -0.64
CA ALA A 112 6.27 -3.16 -0.02
C ALA A 112 6.47 -1.75 -0.54
N VAL A 113 5.69 -1.46 -1.53
CA VAL A 113 5.65 -0.17 -2.21
C VAL A 113 5.40 0.87 -1.16
N GLU A 114 6.25 1.86 -1.08
CA GLU A 114 6.05 3.01 -0.20
C GLU A 114 4.62 3.53 -0.32
N LEU A 115 4.03 3.90 0.80
CA LEU A 115 2.64 4.39 0.83
C LEU A 115 2.43 5.58 -0.11
N ALA A 116 3.47 6.43 -0.25
CA ALA A 116 3.47 7.54 -1.20
C ALA A 116 3.35 7.08 -2.67
N LEU A 117 4.03 5.98 -3.05
CA LEU A 117 3.91 5.45 -4.41
C LEU A 117 2.51 4.82 -4.64
N LEU A 118 1.95 4.12 -3.65
CA LEU A 118 0.58 3.64 -3.73
C LEU A 118 -0.42 4.80 -3.93
N LEU A 119 -0.21 5.92 -3.22
CA LEU A 119 -1.03 7.12 -3.38
C LEU A 119 -0.95 7.69 -4.81
N VAL A 120 0.23 7.71 -5.40
CA VAL A 120 0.40 8.16 -6.79
C VAL A 120 -0.24 7.17 -7.78
N LEU A 121 -0.15 5.87 -7.52
CA LEU A 121 -0.82 4.83 -8.33
C LEU A 121 -2.35 4.98 -8.31
N GLU A 122 -2.96 5.55 -7.26
CA GLU A 122 -4.40 5.81 -7.20
C GLU A 122 -4.90 6.78 -8.28
N LYS A 123 -4.03 7.59 -8.86
CA LYS A 123 -4.38 8.50 -9.96
C LYS A 123 -4.57 7.79 -11.30
N LEU A 124 -4.06 6.58 -11.43
CA LEU A 124 -4.23 5.74 -12.61
C LEU A 124 -5.59 5.02 -12.59
N GLY A 125 -6.17 4.82 -13.77
CA GLY A 125 -7.32 3.91 -13.90
C GLY A 125 -6.94 2.47 -13.54
N PRO A 126 -7.89 1.63 -13.08
CA PRO A 126 -7.58 0.26 -12.62
C PRO A 126 -6.79 -0.59 -13.62
N THR A 127 -7.16 -0.59 -14.88
CA THR A 127 -6.44 -1.33 -15.95
C THR A 127 -5.05 -0.73 -16.23
N GLU A 128 -4.93 0.60 -16.21
CA GLU A 128 -3.66 1.30 -16.41
C GLU A 128 -2.70 1.01 -15.26
N ARG A 129 -3.21 1.06 -14.02
CA ARG A 129 -2.47 0.70 -12.81
C ARG A 129 -1.98 -0.75 -12.87
N ALA A 130 -2.86 -1.71 -13.21
CA ALA A 130 -2.50 -3.11 -13.33
C ALA A 130 -1.40 -3.34 -14.39
N ALA A 131 -1.53 -2.73 -15.57
CA ALA A 131 -0.50 -2.83 -16.62
C ALA A 131 0.86 -2.28 -16.16
N TYR A 132 0.85 -1.13 -15.49
CA TYR A 132 2.05 -0.51 -14.93
C TYR A 132 2.69 -1.40 -13.85
N VAL A 133 1.89 -1.86 -12.89
CA VAL A 133 2.34 -2.72 -11.79
C VAL A 133 2.95 -4.02 -12.30
N LEU A 134 2.30 -4.70 -13.22
CA LEU A 134 2.82 -5.94 -13.82
C LEU A 134 4.16 -5.69 -14.54
N ARG A 135 4.29 -4.57 -15.25
CA ARG A 135 5.53 -4.25 -15.98
C ARG A 135 6.66 -3.82 -15.06
N GLU A 136 6.41 -2.88 -14.13
CA GLU A 136 7.46 -2.20 -13.37
C GLU A 136 7.85 -2.92 -12.07
N ALA A 137 6.88 -3.58 -11.44
CA ALA A 137 7.12 -4.25 -10.16
C ALA A 137 7.33 -5.76 -10.29
N PHE A 138 6.83 -6.37 -11.34
CA PHE A 138 6.87 -7.83 -11.51
C PHE A 138 7.55 -8.29 -12.80
N ASP A 139 8.03 -7.35 -13.61
CA ASP A 139 8.80 -7.57 -14.85
C ASP A 139 8.13 -8.48 -15.90
N TYR A 140 6.78 -8.43 -15.95
CA TYR A 140 6.05 -9.13 -17.01
C TYR A 140 6.35 -8.54 -18.38
N GLY A 141 6.50 -9.41 -19.39
CA GLY A 141 6.64 -8.98 -20.78
C GLY A 141 5.34 -8.35 -21.32
N TYR A 142 5.47 -7.42 -22.27
CA TYR A 142 4.28 -6.82 -22.90
C TYR A 142 3.30 -7.83 -23.52
N PRO A 143 3.76 -8.95 -24.16
CA PRO A 143 2.85 -10.00 -24.62
C PRO A 143 2.09 -10.70 -23.49
N GLU A 144 2.74 -10.97 -22.37
CA GLU A 144 2.11 -11.57 -21.18
C GLU A 144 1.04 -10.66 -20.60
N ILE A 145 1.37 -9.36 -20.41
CA ILE A 145 0.43 -8.35 -19.92
C ILE A 145 -0.76 -8.23 -20.89
N ALA A 146 -0.52 -8.29 -22.19
CA ALA A 146 -1.57 -8.24 -23.19
C ALA A 146 -2.53 -9.43 -23.07
N GLY A 147 -2.02 -10.64 -22.83
CA GLY A 147 -2.81 -11.85 -22.54
C GLY A 147 -3.59 -11.74 -21.22
N ILE A 148 -2.95 -11.24 -20.15
CA ILE A 148 -3.59 -11.04 -18.85
C ILE A 148 -4.77 -10.03 -18.96
N LEU A 149 -4.55 -8.90 -19.62
CA LEU A 149 -5.52 -7.81 -19.72
C LEU A 149 -6.50 -7.93 -20.90
N GLN A 150 -6.32 -8.93 -21.77
CA GLN A 150 -7.07 -9.11 -23.02
C GLN A 150 -7.00 -7.86 -23.93
N LEU A 151 -5.81 -7.30 -24.06
CA LEU A 151 -5.51 -6.13 -24.88
C LEU A 151 -4.47 -6.46 -25.96
N SER A 152 -4.35 -5.62 -26.99
CA SER A 152 -3.24 -5.75 -27.92
C SER A 152 -1.92 -5.31 -27.27
N VAL A 153 -0.80 -5.92 -27.68
CA VAL A 153 0.55 -5.55 -27.21
C VAL A 153 0.84 -4.06 -27.44
N VAL A 154 0.38 -3.51 -28.56
CA VAL A 154 0.54 -2.08 -28.90
C VAL A 154 -0.21 -1.21 -27.88
N ASN A 155 -1.43 -1.60 -27.50
CA ASN A 155 -2.20 -0.86 -26.51
C ASN A 155 -1.56 -0.91 -25.13
N VAL A 156 -1.08 -2.08 -24.69
CA VAL A 156 -0.36 -2.24 -23.41
C VAL A 156 0.88 -1.34 -23.37
N ARG A 157 1.69 -1.27 -24.44
CA ARG A 157 2.84 -0.36 -24.51
C ARG A 157 2.44 1.10 -24.33
N LYS A 158 1.34 1.53 -25.00
CA LYS A 158 0.81 2.89 -24.88
C LYS A 158 0.34 3.20 -23.46
N ILE A 159 -0.37 2.25 -22.83
CA ILE A 159 -0.87 2.38 -21.44
C ILE A 159 0.30 2.53 -20.48
N VAL A 160 1.27 1.63 -20.52
CA VAL A 160 2.44 1.68 -19.63
C VAL A 160 3.26 2.96 -19.85
N SER A 161 3.44 3.39 -21.09
CA SER A 161 4.16 4.64 -21.41
C SER A 161 3.45 5.88 -20.83
N ARG A 162 2.10 5.97 -20.94
CA ARG A 162 1.32 7.05 -20.31
C ARG A 162 1.42 7.02 -18.80
N ALA A 163 1.25 5.83 -18.20
CA ALA A 163 1.36 5.66 -16.76
C ALA A 163 2.73 6.12 -16.25
N ARG A 164 3.82 5.75 -16.93
CA ARG A 164 5.17 6.24 -16.61
C ARG A 164 5.24 7.76 -16.66
N GLY A 165 4.70 8.39 -17.71
CA GLY A 165 4.69 9.84 -17.84
C GLY A 165 3.95 10.55 -16.71
N HIS A 166 2.76 10.05 -16.33
CA HIS A 166 2.00 10.57 -15.20
C HIS A 166 2.75 10.43 -13.87
N LEU A 167 3.39 9.27 -13.64
CA LEU A 167 4.08 8.99 -12.38
C LEU A 167 5.42 9.73 -12.28
N LEU A 168 6.15 9.91 -13.38
CA LEU A 168 7.41 10.65 -13.40
C LEU A 168 7.24 12.12 -13.01
N ALA A 169 6.11 12.73 -13.41
CA ALA A 169 5.80 14.12 -13.06
C ALA A 169 5.58 14.31 -11.53
N GLU A 170 5.26 13.26 -10.81
CA GLU A 170 4.93 13.29 -9.38
C GLU A 170 5.95 12.56 -8.50
N ARG A 171 6.80 11.73 -9.12
CA ARG A 171 7.82 10.96 -8.40
C ARG A 171 8.97 11.88 -8.02
N ARG A 172 9.26 11.94 -6.73
CA ARG A 172 10.46 12.58 -6.20
C ARG A 172 11.49 11.51 -5.87
N ASP A 173 12.75 11.87 -5.94
CA ASP A 173 13.83 11.01 -5.48
C ASP A 173 13.66 10.77 -3.98
N THR A 174 13.62 9.51 -3.58
CA THR A 174 13.45 9.14 -2.18
C THR A 174 14.80 9.15 -1.47
N VAL A 175 14.83 9.67 -0.26
CA VAL A 175 16.00 9.58 0.62
C VAL A 175 16.21 8.14 1.11
N ASP A 176 17.42 7.80 1.53
CA ASP A 176 17.70 6.51 2.14
C ASP A 176 16.92 6.31 3.47
N ARG A 177 16.94 5.09 4.00
CA ARG A 177 16.16 4.76 5.22
C ARG A 177 16.66 5.50 6.47
N ALA A 178 17.96 5.78 6.56
CA ALA A 178 18.53 6.44 7.73
C ALA A 178 18.13 7.93 7.75
N GLU A 179 18.26 8.60 6.61
CA GLU A 179 17.87 9.99 6.45
C GLU A 179 16.36 10.16 6.61
N HIS A 180 15.55 9.27 6.03
CA HIS A 180 14.11 9.27 6.22
C HIS A 180 13.73 9.19 7.71
N ARG A 181 14.36 8.27 8.46
CA ARG A 181 14.13 8.11 9.90
C ARG A 181 14.50 9.38 10.66
N ARG A 182 15.66 9.98 10.33
CA ARG A 182 16.10 11.24 10.92
C ARG A 182 15.07 12.36 10.71
N LEU A 183 14.53 12.48 9.52
CA LEU A 183 13.48 13.47 9.20
C LEU A 183 12.19 13.22 9.98
N VAL A 184 11.76 11.95 10.12
CA VAL A 184 10.58 11.58 10.92
C VAL A 184 10.79 11.96 12.40
N GLU A 185 11.95 11.64 12.98
CA GLU A 185 12.28 11.94 14.37
C GLU A 185 12.35 13.46 14.60
N ALA A 186 12.98 14.21 13.71
CA ALA A 186 13.05 15.67 13.77
C ALA A 186 11.65 16.31 13.68
N PHE A 187 10.81 15.80 12.76
CA PHE A 187 9.43 16.28 12.63
C PHE A 187 8.62 16.06 13.90
N VAL A 188 8.66 14.85 14.48
CA VAL A 188 7.93 14.55 15.73
C VAL A 188 8.45 15.41 16.89
N SER A 189 9.77 15.61 16.99
CA SER A 189 10.37 16.47 18.03
C SER A 189 9.89 17.91 17.92
N ALA A 190 9.96 18.51 16.73
CA ALA A 190 9.51 19.88 16.50
C ALA A 190 8.00 20.05 16.73
N ALA A 191 7.18 19.07 16.30
CA ALA A 191 5.74 19.10 16.52
C ALA A 191 5.37 19.01 18.01
N ARG A 192 6.09 18.22 18.80
CA ARG A 192 5.86 18.07 20.25
C ARG A 192 6.28 19.31 21.05
N THR A 193 7.35 19.97 20.66
CA THR A 193 7.83 21.21 21.32
C THR A 193 7.08 22.45 20.86
N GLY A 194 6.28 22.35 19.82
CA GLY A 194 5.58 23.50 19.25
C GLY A 194 6.47 24.41 18.41
N ASP A 195 7.60 23.90 17.92
CA ASP A 195 8.56 24.66 17.12
C ASP A 195 8.13 24.71 15.64
N VAL A 196 7.28 25.71 15.32
CA VAL A 196 6.79 25.94 13.95
C VAL A 196 7.92 26.21 12.99
N THR A 197 8.95 26.94 13.41
CA THR A 197 10.09 27.31 12.56
C THR A 197 10.85 26.08 12.12
N SER A 198 11.16 25.17 13.06
CA SER A 198 11.79 23.89 12.74
C SER A 198 10.90 23.01 11.87
N LEU A 199 9.57 22.97 12.10
CA LEU A 199 8.64 22.24 11.23
C LEU A 199 8.67 22.79 9.80
N GLU A 200 8.61 24.11 9.63
CA GLU A 200 8.69 24.75 8.31
C GLU A 200 10.03 24.46 7.61
N ALA A 201 11.13 24.44 8.35
CA ALA A 201 12.45 24.12 7.79
C ALA A 201 12.57 22.68 7.28
N LEU A 202 11.83 21.73 7.87
CA LEU A 202 11.79 20.33 7.45
C LEU A 202 10.91 20.09 6.21
N LEU A 203 9.96 21.00 5.92
CA LEU A 203 8.96 20.84 4.88
C LEU A 203 9.39 21.50 3.56
N THR A 204 9.09 20.87 2.42
CA THR A 204 9.24 21.54 1.12
C THR A 204 8.21 22.64 0.94
N PRO A 205 8.46 23.67 0.09
CA PRO A 205 7.53 24.79 -0.11
C PRO A 205 6.12 24.35 -0.53
N ASP A 206 6.01 23.28 -1.29
CA ASP A 206 4.79 22.69 -1.83
C ASP A 206 4.31 21.48 -1.03
N ALA A 207 4.75 21.33 0.22
CA ALA A 207 4.35 20.22 1.07
C ALA A 207 2.83 20.07 1.15
N ILE A 208 2.37 18.82 1.22
CA ILE A 208 0.96 18.47 1.31
C ILE A 208 0.69 17.60 2.54
N SER A 209 -0.42 17.84 3.22
CA SER A 209 -0.92 17.00 4.31
C SER A 209 -2.27 16.41 3.94
N LEU A 210 -2.38 15.09 4.01
CA LEU A 210 -3.56 14.30 3.72
C LEU A 210 -4.02 13.60 4.99
N SER A 211 -5.32 13.63 5.29
CA SER A 211 -5.89 12.99 6.47
C SER A 211 -7.02 12.04 6.06
N ASP A 212 -6.80 10.76 6.23
CA ASP A 212 -7.78 9.71 5.98
C ASP A 212 -8.53 9.38 7.28
N GLY A 213 -9.71 9.94 7.43
CA GLY A 213 -10.51 9.74 8.63
C GLY A 213 -11.90 9.17 8.38
N ASN A 214 -12.38 9.15 7.13
CA ASN A 214 -13.75 8.76 6.80
C ASN A 214 -14.79 9.36 7.75
N GLY A 215 -14.71 10.67 7.99
CA GLY A 215 -15.63 11.37 8.90
C GLY A 215 -15.21 11.39 10.38
N VAL A 216 -14.10 10.75 10.76
CA VAL A 216 -13.57 10.84 12.14
C VAL A 216 -13.31 12.30 12.51
N ARG A 217 -13.78 12.67 13.70
CA ARG A 217 -13.62 14.04 14.23
C ARG A 217 -12.16 14.36 14.49
N GLY A 218 -11.68 15.40 13.86
CA GLY A 218 -10.28 15.85 13.99
C GLY A 218 -9.44 15.62 12.74
N ALA A 219 -9.82 14.68 11.88
CA ALA A 219 -9.20 14.50 10.58
C ALA A 219 -9.59 15.64 9.62
N ALA A 220 -8.62 16.17 8.86
CA ALA A 220 -8.88 17.18 7.84
C ALA A 220 -9.65 16.55 6.68
N ARG A 221 -10.75 17.17 6.26
CA ARG A 221 -11.61 16.66 5.18
C ARG A 221 -11.12 17.02 3.78
N VAL A 222 -10.14 17.89 3.68
CA VAL A 222 -9.52 18.31 2.42
C VAL A 222 -8.01 18.31 2.56
N PRO A 223 -7.26 18.10 1.46
CA PRO A 223 -5.82 18.26 1.45
C PRO A 223 -5.41 19.65 1.91
N VAL A 224 -4.37 19.75 2.76
CA VAL A 224 -3.78 21.00 3.18
C VAL A 224 -2.47 21.18 2.42
N LEU A 225 -2.34 22.31 1.72
CA LEU A 225 -1.25 22.60 0.80
C LEU A 225 -0.39 23.77 1.30
N GLY A 226 0.91 23.63 1.09
CA GLY A 226 1.92 24.65 1.38
C GLY A 226 2.52 24.53 2.78
N ARG A 227 3.82 24.77 2.84
CA ARG A 227 4.69 24.61 4.02
C ARG A 227 4.06 25.16 5.31
N THR A 228 3.73 26.43 5.32
CA THR A 228 3.21 27.12 6.52
C THR A 228 1.88 26.53 7.00
N ARG A 229 0.97 26.23 6.08
CA ARG A 229 -0.33 25.63 6.45
C ARG A 229 -0.17 24.21 6.97
N VAL A 230 0.73 23.44 6.37
CA VAL A 230 1.04 22.06 6.77
C VAL A 230 1.73 22.06 8.14
N ALA A 231 2.69 22.97 8.39
CA ALA A 231 3.34 23.10 9.69
C ALA A 231 2.32 23.45 10.79
N ASN A 232 1.46 24.43 10.55
CA ASN A 232 0.41 24.83 11.50
C ASN A 232 -0.60 23.69 11.76
N LEU A 233 -0.99 22.93 10.72
CA LEU A 233 -1.84 21.76 10.89
C LEU A 233 -1.14 20.66 11.69
N ALA A 234 0.14 20.42 11.44
CA ALA A 234 0.94 19.40 12.11
C ALA A 234 1.13 19.69 13.61
N MET A 235 1.13 20.96 14.00
CA MET A 235 1.07 21.35 15.41
C MET A 235 -0.19 20.83 16.11
N GLY A 236 -1.25 20.64 15.33
CA GLY A 236 -2.51 20.12 15.83
C GLY A 236 -3.30 21.12 16.67
N ARG A 237 -4.31 20.59 17.37
CA ARG A 237 -5.05 21.34 18.39
C ARG A 237 -4.19 21.48 19.65
N PRO A 238 -4.49 22.46 20.50
CA PRO A 238 -3.89 22.53 21.84
C PRO A 238 -3.94 21.14 22.50
N ASN A 239 -2.81 20.68 23.04
CA ASN A 239 -2.60 19.38 23.67
C ASN A 239 -2.59 18.15 22.74
N PHE A 240 -2.74 18.29 21.42
CA PHE A 240 -2.71 17.13 20.52
C PHE A 240 -1.49 16.24 20.75
N TRP A 241 -0.29 16.84 20.76
CA TRP A 241 0.96 16.13 20.96
C TRP A 241 1.26 15.82 22.44
N ARG A 242 0.72 16.61 23.37
CA ARG A 242 0.88 16.37 24.81
C ARG A 242 0.16 15.10 25.24
N ASP A 243 -1.04 14.87 24.70
CA ASP A 243 -1.90 13.75 25.06
C ASP A 243 -1.59 12.50 24.19
N ALA A 244 -0.64 12.61 23.25
CA ALA A 244 -0.22 11.53 22.38
C ALA A 244 1.10 10.90 22.84
N ASP A 245 1.15 9.56 22.84
CA ASP A 245 2.38 8.78 22.99
C ASP A 245 2.82 8.28 21.59
N PRO A 246 3.82 8.94 20.95
CA PRO A 246 4.31 8.56 19.63
C PRO A 246 5.22 7.35 19.74
N ARG A 247 4.87 6.27 19.05
CA ARG A 247 5.69 5.06 18.93
C ARG A 247 6.10 4.84 17.48
N ARG A 248 7.39 4.57 17.29
CA ARG A 248 7.92 4.24 15.97
C ARG A 248 7.38 2.89 15.51
N VAL A 249 7.00 2.83 14.24
CA VAL A 249 6.57 1.61 13.55
C VAL A 249 7.21 1.55 12.16
N GLU A 250 7.23 0.39 11.55
CA GLU A 250 7.62 0.22 10.16
C GLU A 250 6.35 0.02 9.32
N ALA A 251 6.04 0.97 8.48
CA ALA A 251 4.89 0.92 7.58
C ALA A 251 5.34 0.99 6.14
N ASN A 252 4.99 -0.01 5.33
CA ASN A 252 5.35 -0.06 3.91
C ASN A 252 6.85 0.12 3.64
N GLY A 253 7.72 -0.51 4.45
CA GLY A 253 9.17 -0.45 4.32
C GLY A 253 9.82 0.87 4.76
N ARG A 254 9.05 1.79 5.35
CA ARG A 254 9.52 3.08 5.86
C ARG A 254 9.12 3.30 7.32
N THR A 255 9.90 4.10 8.00
CA THR A 255 9.58 4.52 9.38
C THR A 255 8.31 5.37 9.38
N GLY A 256 7.32 4.96 10.17
CA GLY A 256 6.13 5.73 10.50
C GLY A 256 6.01 5.96 12.00
N VAL A 257 4.99 6.68 12.42
CA VAL A 257 4.71 6.98 13.83
C VAL A 257 3.27 6.64 14.16
N MET A 258 3.08 5.67 15.04
CA MET A 258 1.78 5.36 15.63
C MET A 258 1.58 6.23 16.87
N LEU A 259 0.59 7.09 16.85
CA LEU A 259 0.19 7.91 17.97
C LEU A 259 -0.83 7.17 18.82
N HIS A 260 -0.50 6.93 20.08
CA HIS A 260 -1.41 6.33 21.06
C HIS A 260 -2.05 7.42 21.90
N ARG A 261 -3.32 7.21 22.25
CA ARG A 261 -4.06 8.03 23.24
C ARG A 261 -4.65 7.10 24.30
N ASP A 262 -4.43 7.40 25.55
CA ASP A 262 -4.87 6.54 26.66
C ASP A 262 -4.44 5.07 26.46
N GLY A 263 -3.22 4.89 25.95
CA GLY A 263 -2.65 3.56 25.66
C GLY A 263 -3.18 2.90 24.39
N THR A 264 -4.18 3.50 23.70
CA THR A 264 -4.81 2.94 22.50
C THR A 264 -4.26 3.57 21.22
N PRO A 265 -3.89 2.79 20.17
CA PRO A 265 -3.50 3.32 18.87
C PRO A 265 -4.64 4.14 18.26
N ALA A 266 -4.36 5.38 17.89
CA ALA A 266 -5.38 6.33 17.43
C ALA A 266 -5.11 6.91 16.04
N THR A 267 -3.84 7.02 15.65
CA THR A 267 -3.46 7.65 14.38
C THR A 267 -2.11 7.13 13.92
N LEU A 268 -1.99 6.75 12.66
CA LEU A 268 -0.70 6.46 12.03
C LEU A 268 -0.30 7.64 11.15
N LEU A 269 0.90 8.17 11.38
CA LEU A 269 1.56 9.15 10.52
C LEU A 269 2.63 8.45 9.69
N ALA A 270 2.47 8.51 8.38
CA ALA A 270 3.50 8.19 7.41
C ALA A 270 3.97 9.47 6.72
N ILE A 271 5.27 9.54 6.43
CA ILE A 271 5.92 10.71 5.84
C ILE A 271 6.58 10.28 4.53
N ALA A 272 6.47 11.11 3.51
CA ALA A 272 7.28 10.98 2.30
C ALA A 272 8.23 12.18 2.20
N ALA A 273 9.50 11.87 1.91
CA ALA A 273 10.57 12.86 1.87
C ALA A 273 11.52 12.61 0.67
N SER A 274 12.10 13.70 0.19
CA SER A 274 13.16 13.74 -0.82
C SER A 274 14.39 14.45 -0.26
N SER A 275 15.43 14.61 -1.07
CA SER A 275 16.60 15.44 -0.74
C SER A 275 16.25 16.88 -0.35
N ASP A 276 15.11 17.40 -0.84
CA ASP A 276 14.63 18.76 -0.55
C ASP A 276 13.86 18.88 0.77
N GLY A 277 13.56 17.74 1.43
CA GLY A 277 12.81 17.68 2.69
C GLY A 277 11.51 16.86 2.58
N ILE A 278 10.66 17.02 3.58
CA ILE A 278 9.37 16.35 3.70
C ILE A 278 8.37 17.03 2.75
N HIS A 279 7.82 16.27 1.82
CA HIS A 279 6.85 16.79 0.85
C HIS A 279 5.41 16.28 1.06
N THR A 280 5.22 15.14 1.77
CA THR A 280 3.87 14.61 2.01
C THR A 280 3.75 14.04 3.41
N LEU A 281 2.74 14.50 4.14
CA LEU A 281 2.28 13.93 5.40
C LEU A 281 0.99 13.15 5.14
N MET A 282 0.95 11.89 5.55
CA MET A 282 -0.19 10.98 5.40
C MET A 282 -0.66 10.53 6.78
N TRP A 283 -1.80 11.05 7.20
CA TRP A 283 -2.40 10.78 8.50
C TRP A 283 -3.54 9.78 8.34
N VAL A 284 -3.37 8.58 8.82
CA VAL A 284 -4.42 7.56 8.87
C VAL A 284 -5.12 7.64 10.21
N TRP A 285 -6.35 8.15 10.20
CA TRP A 285 -7.24 8.26 11.35
C TRP A 285 -8.34 7.21 11.32
N ASN A 286 -8.55 6.55 10.17
CA ASN A 286 -9.59 5.56 9.98
C ASN A 286 -9.36 4.35 10.89
N PRO A 287 -10.26 4.07 11.87
CA PRO A 287 -10.06 3.01 12.85
C PRO A 287 -9.94 1.63 12.20
N GLY A 288 -10.68 1.37 11.11
CA GLY A 288 -10.61 0.11 10.37
C GLY A 288 -9.22 -0.12 9.79
N LYS A 289 -8.60 0.91 9.19
CA LYS A 289 -7.24 0.81 8.63
C LYS A 289 -6.18 0.64 9.72
N ILE A 290 -6.36 1.30 10.87
CA ILE A 290 -5.47 1.12 12.03
C ILE A 290 -5.60 -0.29 12.57
N ALA A 291 -6.81 -0.83 12.72
CA ALA A 291 -7.03 -2.21 13.17
C ALA A 291 -6.36 -3.21 12.20
N THR A 292 -6.57 -3.05 10.89
CA THR A 292 -5.91 -3.89 9.86
C THR A 292 -4.39 -3.84 9.97
N PHE A 293 -3.81 -2.66 10.17
CA PHE A 293 -2.37 -2.50 10.36
C PHE A 293 -1.86 -3.28 11.58
N LEU A 294 -2.59 -3.21 12.70
CA LEU A 294 -2.25 -3.92 13.93
C LEU A 294 -2.45 -5.43 13.80
N ASP A 295 -3.55 -5.87 13.17
CA ASP A 295 -3.83 -7.29 12.92
C ASP A 295 -2.79 -7.91 11.99
N SER A 296 -2.29 -7.15 11.03
CA SER A 296 -1.19 -7.59 10.17
C SER A 296 0.09 -7.86 10.96
N ARG A 297 0.25 -7.24 12.13
CA ARG A 297 1.32 -7.46 13.09
C ARG A 297 1.09 -8.70 13.97
N LEU A 298 -0.15 -8.92 14.44
CA LEU A 298 -0.48 -10.01 15.38
C LEU A 298 -0.59 -11.39 14.72
N ARG A 299 -1.06 -11.48 13.46
CA ARG A 299 -1.17 -12.76 12.73
C ARG A 299 0.18 -13.38 12.38
N ARG A 300 1.29 -12.83 12.86
CA ARG A 300 2.68 -13.17 12.51
C ARG A 300 3.60 -13.31 13.72
N ALA A 301 3.11 -13.04 14.93
CA ALA A 301 3.75 -13.37 16.19
C ALA A 301 3.29 -14.76 16.67
#